data_ffb1853a623ec23c4e23b9c3ac81e527
#
_entry.id   ffb1853a623ec23c4e23b9c3ac81e527
#
_cell.length_a   1.000
_cell.length_b   1.000
_cell.length_c   1.000
_cell.angle_alpha   90.00
_cell.angle_beta   90.00
_cell.angle_gamma   90.00
#
_symmetry.space_group_name_H-M   'P 1'
#
loop_
_entity.id
_entity.type
_entity.pdbx_description
1 polymer ?
#
loop_
_entity_poly.entity_id
_entity_poly.type
_entity_poly.pdbx_seq_one_letter_code
_entity_poly.pdbx_strand_id
1 'polypeptide(L)'
;MTNNKSNTNLKPKIKSAFRQAGGYVTRKDIGKAIRLRREDRPEFDRIIAAMIARGELREKDDKLMLAEKPDALVKAVVVKVNPTFGFAKPEEGEEDVFIAGRRMMGAMPGDTVLLRLRKDRNGRTEGEVTKIVEEAPFIFIGVVQRNGGFLDVMPDKGARFPIGVYKDDGLKPKEGHKVRCELVRGGLSHFDHKAMILEDFGDAELAKNCTSAIIAAAGVPTEFSIEALAEAAAIDKAGIHEKEKAQRLDLRDRIIFTIDSADTKDIDDAISLTRTETGYELGVHIADVSYYVTDGSPIDQDAYSRGTSVYYASSVIPMLPKELSNGICSLNEGEDRLAFSAIMQLDQEGHMTSYRFEKTLIRSALKGVYVEINSLFDGTASAGIQKKYEQVLPTLQDMKELFGKLIRNRDERGGLDLESSPGTAA
;
A
#
# COMPACT_ATOMS: atom_id res chain seq x y z
N MET A 1 -58.75 -38.70 -24.51
CA MET A 1 -57.96 -37.48 -24.13
C MET A 1 -58.09 -37.32 -22.62
N THR A 2 -57.21 -37.89 -21.84
CA THR A 2 -57.19 -37.80 -20.39
C THR A 2 -56.01 -36.91 -19.94
N ASN A 3 -56.38 -35.83 -19.30
CA ASN A 3 -55.55 -34.73 -18.84
C ASN A 3 -54.49 -35.16 -17.82
N ASN A 4 -53.25 -35.17 -18.21
CA ASN A 4 -52.08 -35.44 -17.36
C ASN A 4 -51.56 -34.11 -16.74
N LYS A 5 -52.30 -33.55 -15.78
CA LYS A 5 -51.94 -32.31 -15.06
C LYS A 5 -51.91 -32.55 -13.54
N SER A 6 -50.97 -33.36 -13.01
CA SER A 6 -50.79 -33.39 -11.55
C SER A 6 -49.37 -33.73 -11.05
N ASN A 7 -48.33 -33.70 -11.89
CA ASN A 7 -47.06 -34.29 -11.53
C ASN A 7 -45.88 -33.34 -11.31
N THR A 8 -46.06 -32.04 -11.16
CA THR A 8 -44.92 -31.07 -11.11
C THR A 8 -44.46 -30.66 -9.70
N ASN A 9 -45.05 -31.18 -8.61
CA ASN A 9 -44.83 -30.61 -7.26
C ASN A 9 -44.51 -31.64 -6.14
N LEU A 10 -44.23 -32.90 -6.47
CA LEU A 10 -44.01 -33.91 -5.40
C LEU A 10 -42.60 -33.86 -4.82
N LYS A 11 -41.56 -33.74 -5.65
CA LYS A 11 -40.15 -33.72 -5.22
C LYS A 11 -39.82 -32.57 -4.27
N PRO A 12 -40.24 -31.30 -4.50
CA PRO A 12 -40.08 -30.22 -3.54
C PRO A 12 -40.75 -30.45 -2.20
N LYS A 13 -41.99 -31.02 -2.19
CA LYS A 13 -42.72 -31.37 -0.95
C LYS A 13 -42.00 -32.46 -0.16
N ILE A 14 -41.47 -33.49 -0.80
CA ILE A 14 -40.66 -34.51 -0.21
C ILE A 14 -39.41 -33.91 0.47
N LYS A 15 -38.66 -33.06 -0.25
CA LYS A 15 -37.49 -32.37 0.30
C LYS A 15 -37.82 -31.49 1.51
N SER A 16 -38.93 -30.77 1.45
CA SER A 16 -39.40 -29.93 2.55
C SER A 16 -39.74 -30.77 3.78
N ALA A 17 -40.43 -31.90 3.61
CA ALA A 17 -40.77 -32.81 4.70
C ALA A 17 -39.53 -33.42 5.38
N PHE A 18 -38.53 -33.81 4.61
CA PHE A 18 -37.26 -34.28 5.17
C PHE A 18 -36.54 -33.20 5.97
N ARG A 19 -36.52 -31.94 5.46
CA ARG A 19 -35.91 -30.80 6.19
C ARG A 19 -36.63 -30.53 7.51
N GLN A 20 -37.95 -30.59 7.53
CA GLN A 20 -38.75 -30.39 8.76
C GLN A 20 -38.54 -31.51 9.78
N ALA A 21 -38.32 -32.74 9.32
CA ALA A 21 -38.10 -33.87 10.20
C ALA A 21 -36.73 -33.85 10.91
N GLY A 22 -35.70 -33.21 10.33
CA GLY A 22 -34.39 -32.97 10.95
C GLY A 22 -33.54 -34.20 11.27
N GLY A 23 -33.93 -35.40 10.80
CA GLY A 23 -33.25 -36.65 11.12
C GLY A 23 -33.69 -37.85 10.27
N TYR A 24 -33.35 -39.04 10.71
CA TYR A 24 -33.77 -40.28 10.04
C TYR A 24 -35.25 -40.59 10.26
N VAL A 25 -36.02 -40.65 9.16
CA VAL A 25 -37.50 -40.90 9.16
C VAL A 25 -37.87 -42.00 8.17
N THR A 26 -38.97 -42.69 8.43
CA THR A 26 -39.44 -43.74 7.52
C THR A 26 -40.14 -43.13 6.27
N ARG A 27 -40.18 -43.88 5.17
CA ARG A 27 -40.98 -43.51 3.96
C ARG A 27 -42.43 -43.24 4.32
N LYS A 28 -42.97 -43.97 5.32
CA LYS A 28 -44.35 -43.83 5.80
C LYS A 28 -44.57 -42.47 6.49
N ASP A 29 -43.60 -42.01 7.28
CA ASP A 29 -43.71 -40.72 7.99
C ASP A 29 -43.66 -39.55 7.00
N ILE A 30 -42.75 -39.58 6.00
CA ILE A 30 -42.70 -38.60 4.93
C ILE A 30 -44.00 -38.60 4.13
N GLY A 31 -44.52 -39.80 3.77
CA GLY A 31 -45.79 -39.90 3.07
C GLY A 31 -46.95 -39.26 3.86
N LYS A 32 -47.00 -39.46 5.19
CA LYS A 32 -47.98 -38.78 6.06
C LYS A 32 -47.78 -37.24 6.07
N ALA A 33 -46.55 -36.76 6.22
CA ALA A 33 -46.20 -35.36 6.29
C ALA A 33 -46.65 -34.60 5.04
N ILE A 34 -46.50 -35.21 3.85
CA ILE A 34 -46.90 -34.58 2.56
C ILE A 34 -48.35 -34.88 2.18
N ARG A 35 -49.11 -35.61 3.02
CA ARG A 35 -50.48 -36.08 2.74
C ARG A 35 -50.57 -36.84 1.41
N LEU A 36 -49.67 -37.84 1.23
CA LEU A 36 -49.54 -38.60 -0.01
C LEU A 36 -50.82 -39.38 -0.29
N ARG A 37 -51.36 -39.19 -1.50
CA ARG A 37 -52.54 -39.93 -1.96
C ARG A 37 -52.14 -41.34 -2.41
N ARG A 38 -53.11 -42.25 -2.41
CA ARG A 38 -52.86 -43.67 -2.78
C ARG A 38 -52.42 -43.80 -4.25
N GLU A 39 -52.95 -42.94 -5.11
CA GLU A 39 -52.59 -42.87 -6.52
C GLU A 39 -51.19 -42.34 -6.81
N ASP A 40 -50.63 -41.48 -5.93
CA ASP A 40 -49.31 -40.87 -6.10
C ASP A 40 -48.16 -41.70 -5.53
N ARG A 41 -48.49 -42.83 -4.89
CA ARG A 41 -47.50 -43.68 -4.21
C ARG A 41 -46.43 -44.28 -5.13
N PRO A 42 -46.73 -44.76 -6.34
CA PRO A 42 -45.70 -45.26 -7.26
C PRO A 42 -44.70 -44.18 -7.67
N GLU A 43 -45.18 -42.96 -7.89
CA GLU A 43 -44.33 -41.81 -8.25
C GLU A 43 -43.46 -41.36 -7.06
N PHE A 44 -44.04 -41.32 -5.84
CA PHE A 44 -43.32 -41.04 -4.61
C PHE A 44 -42.16 -42.02 -4.41
N ASP A 45 -42.39 -43.34 -4.56
CA ASP A 45 -41.38 -44.38 -4.39
C ASP A 45 -40.29 -44.25 -5.48
N ARG A 46 -40.66 -43.92 -6.70
CA ARG A 46 -39.72 -43.63 -7.80
C ARG A 46 -38.85 -42.42 -7.50
N ILE A 47 -39.41 -41.33 -6.99
CA ILE A 47 -38.66 -40.11 -6.59
C ILE A 47 -37.70 -40.44 -5.44
N ILE A 48 -38.13 -41.16 -4.40
CA ILE A 48 -37.30 -41.57 -3.29
C ILE A 48 -36.13 -42.42 -3.77
N ALA A 49 -36.38 -43.43 -4.63
CA ALA A 49 -35.34 -44.27 -5.19
C ALA A 49 -34.34 -43.47 -6.04
N ALA A 50 -34.82 -42.53 -6.85
CA ALA A 50 -33.97 -41.65 -7.63
C ALA A 50 -33.15 -40.69 -6.75
N MET A 51 -33.69 -40.22 -5.62
CA MET A 51 -32.95 -39.40 -4.64
C MET A 51 -31.88 -40.19 -3.92
N ILE A 52 -32.14 -41.48 -3.59
CA ILE A 52 -31.14 -42.40 -3.01
C ILE A 52 -30.01 -42.65 -4.03
N ALA A 53 -30.36 -42.99 -5.27
CA ALA A 53 -29.40 -43.27 -6.34
C ALA A 53 -28.51 -42.07 -6.65
N ARG A 54 -29.00 -40.83 -6.48
CA ARG A 54 -28.26 -39.58 -6.65
C ARG A 54 -27.53 -39.13 -5.38
N GLY A 55 -27.57 -39.89 -4.29
CA GLY A 55 -26.97 -39.50 -3.03
C GLY A 55 -27.66 -38.31 -2.34
N GLU A 56 -28.88 -37.91 -2.78
CA GLU A 56 -29.67 -36.87 -2.14
C GLU A 56 -30.31 -37.34 -0.82
N LEU A 57 -30.48 -38.67 -0.62
CA LEU A 57 -30.93 -39.30 0.61
C LEU A 57 -29.94 -40.41 1.02
N ARG A 58 -29.71 -40.53 2.33
CA ARG A 58 -28.98 -41.65 2.95
C ARG A 58 -29.99 -42.59 3.58
N GLU A 59 -29.80 -43.88 3.38
CA GLU A 59 -30.64 -44.94 3.96
C GLU A 59 -29.84 -45.66 5.06
N LYS A 60 -30.45 -45.85 6.20
CA LYS A 60 -29.94 -46.65 7.33
C LYS A 60 -31.12 -47.25 8.08
N ASP A 61 -31.12 -48.57 8.25
CA ASP A 61 -32.15 -49.33 9.00
C ASP A 61 -33.59 -48.97 8.59
N ASP A 62 -33.90 -49.04 7.25
CA ASP A 62 -35.18 -48.65 6.61
C ASP A 62 -35.64 -47.21 6.87
N LYS A 63 -34.76 -46.37 7.42
CA LYS A 63 -35.01 -44.94 7.59
C LYS A 63 -34.17 -44.14 6.62
N LEU A 64 -34.71 -43.02 6.20
CA LEU A 64 -34.11 -42.10 5.23
C LEU A 64 -33.82 -40.74 5.90
N MET A 65 -32.74 -40.15 5.56
CA MET A 65 -32.36 -38.79 5.94
C MET A 65 -31.91 -38.04 4.71
N LEU A 66 -32.23 -36.74 4.62
CA LEU A 66 -31.67 -35.89 3.57
C LEU A 66 -30.15 -35.91 3.70
N ALA A 67 -29.45 -36.29 2.63
CA ALA A 67 -28.03 -36.17 2.60
C ALA A 67 -27.71 -34.67 2.64
N GLU A 68 -26.97 -34.25 3.63
CA GLU A 68 -26.36 -32.93 3.57
C GLU A 68 -25.53 -32.91 2.28
N LYS A 69 -25.74 -31.89 1.43
CA LYS A 69 -24.78 -31.64 0.34
C LYS A 69 -23.40 -31.62 1.00
N PRO A 70 -22.38 -32.26 0.41
CA PRO A 70 -21.04 -32.04 0.89
C PRO A 70 -20.84 -30.53 0.91
N ASP A 71 -20.61 -29.97 2.10
CA ASP A 71 -20.43 -28.53 2.28
C ASP A 71 -19.38 -28.11 1.26
N ALA A 72 -19.74 -27.22 0.33
CA ALA A 72 -18.79 -26.73 -0.65
C ALA A 72 -17.66 -26.07 0.14
N LEU A 73 -16.46 -26.62 0.04
CA LEU A 73 -15.27 -26.03 0.61
C LEU A 73 -14.91 -24.81 -0.23
N VAL A 74 -14.77 -23.67 0.42
CA VAL A 74 -14.42 -22.40 -0.21
C VAL A 74 -12.99 -22.06 0.20
N LYS A 75 -12.14 -21.75 -0.76
CA LYS A 75 -10.81 -21.24 -0.50
C LYS A 75 -10.90 -19.76 -0.13
N ALA A 76 -10.24 -19.36 0.94
CA ALA A 76 -10.29 -18.02 1.48
C ALA A 76 -8.96 -17.62 2.13
N VAL A 77 -8.70 -16.33 2.22
CA VAL A 77 -7.55 -15.76 2.93
C VAL A 77 -8.01 -15.14 4.25
N VAL A 78 -7.36 -15.49 5.35
CA VAL A 78 -7.65 -14.91 6.67
C VAL A 78 -7.20 -13.46 6.68
N VAL A 79 -8.13 -12.54 7.01
CA VAL A 79 -7.87 -11.08 6.99
C VAL A 79 -7.61 -10.54 8.39
N LYS A 80 -8.32 -11.08 9.40
CA LYS A 80 -8.27 -10.55 10.76
C LYS A 80 -8.60 -11.63 11.78
N VAL A 81 -7.89 -11.61 12.89
CA VAL A 81 -8.11 -12.50 14.03
C VAL A 81 -8.29 -11.70 15.31
N ASN A 82 -9.35 -12.00 16.05
CA ASN A 82 -9.65 -11.50 17.39
C ASN A 82 -9.62 -12.67 18.38
N PRO A 83 -9.67 -12.43 19.71
CA PRO A 83 -9.63 -13.50 20.70
C PRO A 83 -10.70 -14.58 20.53
N THR A 84 -11.89 -14.21 20.07
CA THR A 84 -13.06 -15.10 20.01
C THR A 84 -13.58 -15.37 18.60
N PHE A 85 -13.07 -14.67 17.59
CA PHE A 85 -13.49 -14.84 16.19
C PHE A 85 -12.45 -14.29 15.21
N GLY A 86 -12.60 -14.64 13.95
CA GLY A 86 -11.83 -14.07 12.84
C GLY A 86 -12.69 -13.85 11.60
N PHE A 87 -12.08 -13.28 10.58
CA PHE A 87 -12.67 -13.09 9.27
C PHE A 87 -11.73 -13.62 8.19
N ALA A 88 -12.31 -14.24 7.17
CA ALA A 88 -11.56 -14.63 5.99
C ALA A 88 -12.31 -14.19 4.72
N LYS A 89 -11.55 -13.70 3.75
CA LYS A 89 -12.05 -13.25 2.44
C LYS A 89 -12.00 -14.41 1.46
N PRO A 90 -13.14 -14.88 0.93
CA PRO A 90 -13.18 -15.92 -0.10
C PRO A 90 -12.50 -15.44 -1.40
N GLU A 91 -11.90 -16.38 -2.17
CA GLU A 91 -11.38 -16.08 -3.51
C GLU A 91 -12.50 -15.64 -4.47
N GLU A 92 -13.70 -16.20 -4.30
CA GLU A 92 -14.91 -15.82 -5.03
C GLU A 92 -15.93 -15.25 -4.06
N GLY A 93 -16.22 -13.96 -4.15
CA GLY A 93 -17.19 -13.26 -3.31
C GLY A 93 -16.70 -11.91 -2.83
N GLU A 94 -17.61 -11.04 -2.45
CA GLU A 94 -17.29 -9.67 -2.02
C GLU A 94 -17.22 -9.53 -0.48
N GLU A 95 -17.91 -10.40 0.27
CA GLU A 95 -18.06 -10.27 1.71
C GLU A 95 -17.12 -11.21 2.49
N ASP A 96 -16.53 -10.68 3.55
CA ASP A 96 -15.73 -11.45 4.48
C ASP A 96 -16.60 -12.43 5.27
N VAL A 97 -16.13 -13.67 5.41
CA VAL A 97 -16.80 -14.72 6.16
C VAL A 97 -16.38 -14.69 7.62
N PHE A 98 -17.35 -14.56 8.53
CA PHE A 98 -17.13 -14.68 9.97
C PHE A 98 -16.80 -16.13 10.36
N ILE A 99 -15.79 -16.29 11.24
CA ILE A 99 -15.35 -17.60 11.76
C ILE A 99 -15.22 -17.50 13.28
N ALA A 100 -15.95 -18.35 14.02
CA ALA A 100 -15.80 -18.41 15.47
C ALA A 100 -14.38 -18.87 15.85
N GLY A 101 -13.76 -18.28 16.90
CA GLY A 101 -12.36 -18.52 17.26
C GLY A 101 -11.98 -20.00 17.42
N ARG A 102 -12.86 -20.82 18.05
CA ARG A 102 -12.69 -22.28 18.19
C ARG A 102 -12.68 -23.06 16.85
N ARG A 103 -13.09 -22.40 15.74
CA ARG A 103 -13.15 -22.97 14.39
C ARG A 103 -12.07 -22.41 13.47
N MET A 104 -11.12 -21.64 14.02
CA MET A 104 -10.01 -21.04 13.26
C MET A 104 -8.86 -22.02 13.00
N MET A 105 -8.74 -23.11 13.76
CA MET A 105 -7.60 -24.05 13.69
C MET A 105 -6.22 -23.38 13.83
N GLY A 106 -6.11 -22.29 14.58
CA GLY A 106 -4.86 -21.55 14.72
C GLY A 106 -4.49 -20.70 13.50
N ALA A 107 -5.37 -20.56 12.51
CA ALA A 107 -5.09 -19.75 11.35
C ALA A 107 -4.90 -18.28 11.71
N MET A 108 -3.90 -17.64 11.09
CA MET A 108 -3.49 -16.26 11.32
C MET A 108 -3.70 -15.41 10.07
N PRO A 109 -3.66 -14.07 10.19
CA PRO A 109 -3.83 -13.18 9.03
C PRO A 109 -2.84 -13.49 7.91
N GLY A 110 -3.34 -13.56 6.68
CA GLY A 110 -2.57 -13.94 5.49
C GLY A 110 -2.67 -15.42 5.11
N ASP A 111 -3.04 -16.30 6.04
CA ASP A 111 -3.16 -17.73 5.76
C ASP A 111 -4.25 -18.02 4.73
N THR A 112 -3.94 -18.89 3.78
CA THR A 112 -4.91 -19.47 2.87
C THR A 112 -5.54 -20.70 3.47
N VAL A 113 -6.87 -20.70 3.61
CA VAL A 113 -7.63 -21.75 4.31
C VAL A 113 -8.74 -22.32 3.43
N LEU A 114 -9.14 -23.57 3.71
CA LEU A 114 -10.38 -24.13 3.19
C LEU A 114 -11.47 -23.97 4.26
N LEU A 115 -12.51 -23.25 3.90
CA LEU A 115 -13.68 -22.99 4.73
C LEU A 115 -14.83 -23.92 4.38
N ARG A 116 -15.43 -24.51 5.38
CA ARG A 116 -16.76 -25.07 5.29
C ARG A 116 -17.76 -23.99 5.68
N LEU A 117 -18.65 -23.60 4.76
CA LEU A 117 -19.67 -22.61 5.04
C LEU A 117 -20.91 -23.25 5.64
N ARG A 118 -21.42 -22.66 6.72
CA ARG A 118 -22.63 -23.07 7.41
C ARG A 118 -23.56 -21.89 7.62
N LYS A 119 -24.86 -22.16 7.78
CA LYS A 119 -25.83 -21.15 8.23
C LYS A 119 -25.98 -21.24 9.75
N ASP A 120 -25.87 -20.10 10.43
CA ASP A 120 -26.20 -19.99 11.84
C ASP A 120 -27.75 -20.09 12.06
N ARG A 121 -28.19 -20.03 13.33
CA ARG A 121 -29.62 -20.09 13.70
C ARG A 121 -30.41 -18.90 13.13
N ASN A 122 -29.75 -17.80 12.80
CA ASN A 122 -30.34 -16.57 12.25
C ASN A 122 -30.22 -16.50 10.72
N GLY A 123 -29.70 -17.56 10.06
CA GLY A 123 -29.54 -17.63 8.61
C GLY A 123 -28.28 -16.93 8.08
N ARG A 124 -27.39 -16.40 8.95
CA ARG A 124 -26.12 -15.79 8.54
C ARG A 124 -25.10 -16.85 8.16
N THR A 125 -24.26 -16.56 7.18
CA THR A 125 -23.17 -17.45 6.77
C THR A 125 -22.01 -17.36 7.73
N GLU A 126 -21.61 -18.48 8.33
CA GLU A 126 -20.41 -18.65 9.15
C GLU A 126 -19.46 -19.64 8.48
N GLY A 127 -18.16 -19.44 8.67
CA GLY A 127 -17.10 -20.35 8.24
C GLY A 127 -16.58 -21.23 9.36
N GLU A 128 -16.05 -22.36 8.97
CA GLU A 128 -15.23 -23.26 9.80
C GLU A 128 -13.99 -23.63 8.99
N VAL A 129 -12.79 -23.32 9.48
CA VAL A 129 -11.53 -23.75 8.86
C VAL A 129 -11.44 -25.28 8.95
N THR A 130 -11.34 -25.94 7.81
CA THR A 130 -11.17 -27.39 7.75
C THR A 130 -9.72 -27.79 7.49
N LYS A 131 -8.95 -26.87 6.89
CA LYS A 131 -7.54 -27.04 6.58
C LYS A 131 -6.90 -25.67 6.35
N ILE A 132 -5.70 -25.46 6.86
CA ILE A 132 -4.79 -24.41 6.40
C ILE A 132 -4.06 -24.99 5.18
N VAL A 133 -4.22 -24.36 4.02
CA VAL A 133 -3.63 -24.80 2.73
C VAL A 133 -2.22 -24.28 2.61
N GLU A 134 -2.06 -23.01 3.02
CA GLU A 134 -0.79 -22.29 2.96
C GLU A 134 -0.68 -21.38 4.17
N GLU A 135 0.41 -21.49 4.89
CA GLU A 135 0.75 -20.62 6.01
C GLU A 135 1.52 -19.42 5.50
N ALA A 136 0.98 -18.22 5.70
CA ALA A 136 1.69 -17.00 5.37
C ALA A 136 2.70 -16.64 6.47
N PRO A 137 3.86 -16.06 6.12
CA PRO A 137 4.70 -15.41 7.10
C PRO A 137 3.91 -14.30 7.79
N PHE A 138 3.84 -14.32 9.11
CA PHE A 138 3.19 -13.25 9.87
C PHE A 138 4.23 -12.48 10.66
N ILE A 139 4.76 -11.42 10.01
CA ILE A 139 5.65 -10.45 10.61
C ILE A 139 4.81 -9.25 11.03
N PHE A 140 4.96 -8.81 12.27
CA PHE A 140 4.16 -7.73 12.82
C PHE A 140 4.96 -6.81 13.74
N ILE A 141 4.49 -5.59 13.87
CA ILE A 141 4.95 -4.61 14.86
C ILE A 141 3.96 -4.65 16.03
N GLY A 142 4.47 -4.51 17.23
CA GLY A 142 3.65 -4.46 18.43
C GLY A 142 4.36 -3.81 19.61
N VAL A 143 3.65 -3.72 20.72
CA VAL A 143 4.20 -3.20 21.99
C VAL A 143 4.29 -4.33 23.00
N VAL A 144 5.44 -4.42 23.66
CA VAL A 144 5.69 -5.40 24.71
C VAL A 144 4.87 -5.04 25.95
N GLN A 145 4.13 -6.00 26.46
CA GLN A 145 3.32 -5.87 27.68
C GLN A 145 3.73 -6.95 28.69
N ARG A 146 3.50 -6.70 29.96
CA ARG A 146 3.69 -7.67 31.02
C ARG A 146 2.35 -8.26 31.44
N ASN A 147 2.25 -9.58 31.39
CA ASN A 147 1.08 -10.31 31.84
C ASN A 147 1.51 -11.31 32.92
N GLY A 148 1.28 -10.97 34.19
CA GLY A 148 1.80 -11.73 35.32
C GLY A 148 3.33 -11.79 35.32
N GLY A 149 3.92 -12.99 35.24
CA GLY A 149 5.37 -13.20 35.15
C GLY A 149 5.96 -13.27 33.75
N PHE A 150 5.14 -13.13 32.70
CA PHE A 150 5.54 -13.34 31.31
C PHE A 150 5.43 -12.03 30.50
N LEU A 151 6.16 -11.99 29.40
CA LEU A 151 6.06 -10.93 28.39
C LEU A 151 5.20 -11.42 27.22
N ASP A 152 4.29 -10.57 26.80
CA ASP A 152 3.48 -10.71 25.60
C ASP A 152 3.74 -9.50 24.69
N VAL A 153 3.47 -9.64 23.40
CA VAL A 153 3.46 -8.53 22.45
C VAL A 153 2.03 -8.31 21.98
N MET A 154 1.53 -7.08 22.12
CA MET A 154 0.26 -6.66 21.53
C MET A 154 0.51 -6.16 20.11
N PRO A 155 0.03 -6.86 19.06
CA PRO A 155 0.20 -6.42 17.67
C PRO A 155 -0.57 -5.12 17.38
N ASP A 156 0.03 -4.22 16.58
CA ASP A 156 -0.63 -3.00 16.10
C ASP A 156 -1.75 -3.30 15.11
N LYS A 157 -1.56 -4.33 14.28
CA LYS A 157 -2.49 -4.72 13.20
C LYS A 157 -2.58 -6.25 13.07
N GLY A 158 -3.63 -6.70 12.38
CA GLY A 158 -3.83 -8.10 12.02
C GLY A 158 -4.44 -8.95 13.14
N ALA A 159 -3.75 -9.15 14.24
CA ALA A 159 -4.26 -9.83 15.44
C ALA A 159 -4.60 -8.82 16.55
N ARG A 160 -5.71 -9.02 17.24
CA ARG A 160 -6.18 -8.14 18.32
C ARG A 160 -6.15 -8.83 19.67
N PHE A 161 -5.06 -9.51 19.95
CA PHE A 161 -4.81 -10.19 21.22
C PHE A 161 -3.30 -10.27 21.47
N PRO A 162 -2.86 -10.30 22.73
CA PRO A 162 -1.46 -10.40 23.05
C PRO A 162 -0.92 -11.79 22.67
N ILE A 163 0.26 -11.81 22.06
CA ILE A 163 0.97 -13.03 21.65
C ILE A 163 2.17 -13.21 22.57
N GLY A 164 2.24 -14.32 23.28
CA GLY A 164 3.30 -14.60 24.24
C GLY A 164 4.68 -14.61 23.58
N VAL A 165 5.67 -13.98 24.21
CA VAL A 165 7.05 -13.94 23.69
C VAL A 165 7.66 -15.35 23.70
N TYR A 166 8.28 -15.75 22.60
CA TYR A 166 9.07 -16.96 22.51
C TYR A 166 10.32 -16.82 23.39
N LYS A 167 10.56 -17.80 24.25
CA LYS A 167 11.74 -17.82 25.11
C LYS A 167 12.94 -18.29 24.31
N ASP A 168 13.70 -17.36 23.83
CA ASP A 168 14.99 -17.55 23.18
C ASP A 168 16.04 -16.73 23.93
N ASP A 169 17.33 -17.08 23.77
CA ASP A 169 18.45 -16.32 24.32
C ASP A 169 18.73 -15.00 23.53
N GLY A 170 17.84 -14.63 22.61
CA GLY A 170 17.90 -13.44 21.78
C GLY A 170 17.60 -12.12 22.50
N LEU A 171 16.96 -11.20 21.78
CA LEU A 171 16.61 -9.87 22.28
C LEU A 171 15.69 -9.96 23.50
N LYS A 172 16.02 -9.22 24.56
CA LYS A 172 15.26 -9.14 25.82
C LYS A 172 14.63 -7.75 25.96
N PRO A 173 13.54 -7.47 25.23
CA PRO A 173 12.91 -6.15 25.29
C PRO A 173 12.31 -5.89 26.67
N LYS A 174 12.18 -4.63 27.01
CA LYS A 174 11.47 -4.19 28.23
C LYS A 174 10.00 -4.01 27.93
N GLU A 175 9.19 -4.04 28.98
CA GLU A 175 7.80 -3.60 28.91
C GLU A 175 7.71 -2.18 28.36
N GLY A 176 6.74 -1.91 27.49
CA GLY A 176 6.57 -0.62 26.80
C GLY A 176 7.44 -0.47 25.53
N HIS A 177 8.35 -1.41 25.22
CA HIS A 177 9.15 -1.32 24.01
C HIS A 177 8.34 -1.65 22.77
N LYS A 178 8.60 -0.91 21.69
CA LYS A 178 8.13 -1.19 20.33
C LYS A 178 9.03 -2.20 19.68
N VAL A 179 8.46 -3.30 19.15
CA VAL A 179 9.23 -4.41 18.61
C VAL A 179 8.68 -4.89 17.27
N ARG A 180 9.57 -5.44 16.43
CA ARG A 180 9.21 -6.22 15.25
C ARG A 180 9.34 -7.69 15.59
N CYS A 181 8.30 -8.45 15.30
CA CYS A 181 8.21 -9.86 15.62
C CYS A 181 7.85 -10.69 14.40
N GLU A 182 8.27 -11.95 14.45
CA GLU A 182 7.79 -13.02 13.59
C GLU A 182 6.97 -14.01 14.43
N LEU A 183 5.88 -14.51 13.87
CA LEU A 183 5.04 -15.51 14.51
C LEU A 183 5.70 -16.89 14.45
N VAL A 184 5.97 -17.47 15.60
CA VAL A 184 6.32 -18.89 15.75
C VAL A 184 5.03 -19.67 15.97
N ARG A 185 4.69 -20.52 15.01
CA ARG A 185 3.45 -21.26 15.05
C ARG A 185 3.49 -22.38 16.08
N GLY A 186 2.38 -22.59 16.77
CA GLY A 186 2.20 -23.65 17.76
C GLY A 186 0.74 -24.06 17.84
N GLY A 187 0.49 -25.35 18.07
CA GLY A 187 -0.83 -25.93 18.32
C GLY A 187 -1.90 -25.64 17.26
N LEU A 188 -3.18 -25.87 17.67
CA LEU A 188 -4.37 -25.63 16.82
C LEU A 188 -5.17 -24.40 17.27
N SER A 189 -4.69 -23.69 18.28
CA SER A 189 -5.28 -22.44 18.75
C SER A 189 -4.34 -21.28 18.45
N HIS A 190 -4.88 -20.17 18.02
CA HIS A 190 -4.08 -18.94 17.81
C HIS A 190 -3.42 -18.44 19.11
N PHE A 191 -3.85 -18.87 20.30
CA PHE A 191 -3.18 -18.60 21.58
C PHE A 191 -1.94 -19.46 21.84
N ASP A 192 -1.76 -20.54 21.07
CA ASP A 192 -0.59 -21.42 21.21
C ASP A 192 0.64 -20.84 20.50
N HIS A 193 0.43 -19.89 19.62
CA HIS A 193 1.51 -19.20 18.87
C HIS A 193 2.34 -18.31 19.80
N LYS A 194 3.59 -18.05 19.38
CA LYS A 194 4.54 -17.18 20.08
C LYS A 194 5.12 -16.12 19.16
N ALA A 195 5.54 -15.02 19.73
CA ALA A 195 6.22 -13.93 19.06
C ALA A 195 7.72 -14.09 19.25
N MET A 196 8.47 -14.33 18.19
CA MET A 196 9.92 -14.21 18.14
C MET A 196 10.29 -12.78 17.83
N ILE A 197 11.05 -12.14 18.70
CA ILE A 197 11.43 -10.73 18.51
C ILE A 197 12.61 -10.67 17.58
N LEU A 198 12.42 -9.99 16.44
CA LEU A 198 13.45 -9.78 15.42
C LEU A 198 14.22 -8.49 15.66
N GLU A 199 13.53 -7.44 16.19
CA GLU A 199 14.11 -6.12 16.39
C GLU A 199 13.41 -5.39 17.55
N ASP A 200 14.19 -4.66 18.34
CA ASP A 200 13.71 -3.82 19.44
C ASP A 200 14.03 -2.35 19.14
N PHE A 201 13.00 -1.56 18.88
CA PHE A 201 13.12 -0.12 18.57
C PHE A 201 13.21 0.74 19.84
N GLY A 202 13.02 0.16 21.03
CA GLY A 202 13.00 0.86 22.29
C GLY A 202 11.61 1.38 22.68
N ASP A 203 11.58 2.35 23.59
CA ASP A 203 10.35 2.88 24.19
C ASP A 203 9.34 3.37 23.15
N ALA A 204 8.13 2.81 23.19
CA ALA A 204 7.02 3.12 22.27
C ALA A 204 6.42 4.52 22.49
N GLU A 205 6.73 5.21 23.58
CA GLU A 205 6.30 6.61 23.80
C GLU A 205 7.15 7.60 23.00
N LEU A 206 8.32 7.17 22.49
CA LEU A 206 9.18 8.02 21.68
C LEU A 206 8.79 7.97 20.20
N ALA A 207 8.37 9.09 19.64
CA ALA A 207 7.94 9.21 18.25
C ALA A 207 8.96 8.63 17.26
N LYS A 208 10.27 8.84 17.46
CA LYS A 208 11.34 8.30 16.62
C LYS A 208 11.32 6.76 16.55
N ASN A 209 11.04 6.08 17.67
CA ASN A 209 11.00 4.63 17.74
C ASN A 209 9.76 4.07 17.02
N CYS A 210 8.60 4.74 17.19
CA CYS A 210 7.41 4.42 16.43
C CYS A 210 7.61 4.61 14.92
N THR A 211 8.28 5.69 14.53
CA THR A 211 8.62 5.96 13.13
C THR A 211 9.50 4.87 12.55
N SER A 212 10.58 4.48 13.25
CA SER A 212 11.47 3.37 12.81
C SER A 212 10.69 2.07 12.66
N ALA A 213 9.79 1.77 13.59
CA ALA A 213 8.94 0.59 13.51
C ALA A 213 7.98 0.62 12.29
N ILE A 214 7.38 1.78 11.98
CA ILE A 214 6.51 1.95 10.80
C ILE A 214 7.29 1.74 9.51
N ILE A 215 8.51 2.30 9.40
CA ILE A 215 9.40 2.14 8.26
C ILE A 215 9.74 0.67 8.06
N ALA A 216 10.14 -0.02 9.14
CA ALA A 216 10.45 -1.45 9.10
C ALA A 216 9.23 -2.30 8.73
N ALA A 217 8.02 -1.94 9.22
CA ALA A 217 6.77 -2.62 8.86
C ALA A 217 6.39 -2.43 7.39
N ALA A 218 6.74 -1.28 6.81
CA ALA A 218 6.52 -1.00 5.39
C ALA A 218 7.55 -1.69 4.47
N GLY A 219 8.58 -2.33 5.03
CA GLY A 219 9.64 -2.98 4.26
C GLY A 219 10.52 -2.01 3.48
N VAL A 220 10.59 -0.75 3.92
CA VAL A 220 11.39 0.29 3.23
C VAL A 220 12.87 0.02 3.51
N PRO A 221 13.71 -0.18 2.46
CA PRO A 221 15.14 -0.33 2.61
C PRO A 221 15.77 0.96 3.15
N THR A 222 16.41 0.90 4.32
CA THR A 222 17.04 2.08 4.96
C THR A 222 18.51 2.26 4.61
N GLU A 223 19.18 1.20 4.18
CA GLU A 223 20.61 1.21 3.86
C GLU A 223 20.86 0.89 2.39
N PHE A 224 21.89 1.46 1.82
CA PHE A 224 22.38 1.15 0.48
C PHE A 224 23.36 -0.01 0.52
N SER A 225 23.51 -0.71 -0.61
CA SER A 225 24.57 -1.70 -0.80
C SER A 225 25.97 -1.05 -0.71
N ILE A 226 26.93 -1.84 -0.29
CA ILE A 226 28.34 -1.37 -0.20
C ILE A 226 28.84 -0.95 -1.57
N GLU A 227 28.45 -1.66 -2.61
CA GLU A 227 28.78 -1.41 -4.00
C GLU A 227 28.19 -0.08 -4.50
N ALA A 228 26.93 0.22 -4.18
CA ALA A 228 26.29 1.48 -4.53
C ALA A 228 26.93 2.67 -3.82
N LEU A 229 27.29 2.53 -2.54
CA LEU A 229 28.00 3.57 -1.80
C LEU A 229 29.42 3.81 -2.34
N ALA A 230 30.14 2.75 -2.71
CA ALA A 230 31.47 2.88 -3.32
C ALA A 230 31.41 3.57 -4.70
N GLU A 231 30.42 3.23 -5.52
CA GLU A 231 30.17 3.88 -6.82
C GLU A 231 29.83 5.35 -6.63
N ALA A 232 28.92 5.70 -5.70
CA ALA A 232 28.55 7.06 -5.41
C ALA A 232 29.75 7.94 -4.98
N ALA A 233 30.59 7.40 -4.08
CA ALA A 233 31.80 8.09 -3.65
C ALA A 233 32.81 8.29 -4.80
N ALA A 234 32.91 7.34 -5.73
CA ALA A 234 33.78 7.45 -6.90
C ALA A 234 33.26 8.54 -7.87
N ILE A 235 31.95 8.61 -8.10
CA ILE A 235 31.31 9.64 -8.93
C ILE A 235 31.51 11.03 -8.33
N ASP A 236 31.23 11.19 -7.04
CA ASP A 236 31.40 12.48 -6.35
C ASP A 236 32.85 12.98 -6.44
N LYS A 237 33.81 12.08 -6.20
CA LYS A 237 35.23 12.39 -6.31
C LYS A 237 35.67 12.76 -7.73
N ALA A 238 35.11 12.10 -8.75
CA ALA A 238 35.45 12.36 -10.15
C ALA A 238 34.90 13.71 -10.64
N GLY A 239 33.76 14.14 -10.09
CA GLY A 239 33.10 15.37 -10.50
C GLY A 239 32.62 15.36 -11.96
N ILE A 240 32.43 16.53 -12.54
CA ILE A 240 32.02 16.67 -13.95
C ILE A 240 33.24 16.70 -14.84
N HIS A 241 33.35 15.76 -15.77
CA HIS A 241 34.45 15.72 -16.73
C HIS A 241 34.44 16.93 -17.70
N GLU A 242 35.59 17.54 -17.95
CA GLU A 242 35.70 18.69 -18.84
C GLU A 242 35.22 18.42 -20.28
N LYS A 243 35.40 17.17 -20.77
CA LYS A 243 34.89 16.75 -22.07
C LYS A 243 33.35 16.81 -22.10
N GLU A 244 32.69 16.43 -21.03
CA GLU A 244 31.21 16.48 -20.92
C GLU A 244 30.73 17.94 -20.87
N LYS A 245 31.37 18.78 -20.08
CA LYS A 245 31.06 20.23 -20.05
C LYS A 245 31.12 20.84 -21.44
N ALA A 246 32.17 20.51 -22.22
CA ALA A 246 32.36 21.04 -23.56
C ALA A 246 31.34 20.59 -24.62
N GLN A 247 30.61 19.48 -24.36
CA GLN A 247 29.61 18.94 -25.28
C GLN A 247 28.20 19.44 -24.99
N ARG A 248 27.99 20.12 -23.86
CA ARG A 248 26.67 20.62 -23.44
C ARG A 248 26.46 22.07 -23.83
N LEU A 249 25.18 22.43 -23.99
CA LEU A 249 24.80 23.82 -24.12
C LEU A 249 25.11 24.56 -22.81
N ASP A 250 26.05 25.51 -22.86
CA ASP A 250 26.44 26.28 -21.68
C ASP A 250 25.41 27.39 -21.40
N LEU A 251 24.76 27.30 -20.25
CA LEU A 251 23.76 28.27 -19.77
C LEU A 251 24.17 28.95 -18.47
N ARG A 252 25.44 28.87 -18.07
CA ARG A 252 25.93 29.41 -16.79
C ARG A 252 25.85 30.93 -16.68
N ASP A 253 25.80 31.63 -17.82
CA ASP A 253 25.64 33.07 -17.87
C ASP A 253 24.17 33.54 -17.79
N ARG A 254 23.21 32.59 -17.76
CA ARG A 254 21.80 32.91 -17.61
C ARG A 254 21.42 32.99 -16.13
N ILE A 255 20.42 33.83 -15.83
CA ILE A 255 19.80 33.85 -14.50
C ILE A 255 18.94 32.60 -14.37
N ILE A 256 19.48 31.56 -13.70
CA ILE A 256 18.83 30.29 -13.36
C ILE A 256 18.81 30.22 -11.85
N PHE A 257 17.69 29.83 -11.24
CA PHE A 257 17.59 29.68 -9.82
C PHE A 257 16.56 28.58 -9.46
N THR A 258 16.64 28.08 -8.23
CA THR A 258 15.72 27.07 -7.70
C THR A 258 14.72 27.70 -6.75
N ILE A 259 13.58 27.05 -6.48
CA ILE A 259 12.59 27.50 -5.52
C ILE A 259 12.09 26.29 -4.73
N ASP A 260 12.48 26.20 -3.46
CA ASP A 260 12.26 25.04 -2.62
C ASP A 260 11.85 25.44 -1.19
N SER A 261 11.65 24.46 -0.32
CA SER A 261 11.62 24.68 1.12
C SER A 261 13.01 24.98 1.64
N ALA A 262 13.10 25.69 2.77
CA ALA A 262 14.39 26.11 3.33
C ALA A 262 15.33 24.92 3.61
N ASP A 263 14.78 23.79 4.07
CA ASP A 263 15.53 22.62 4.50
C ASP A 263 15.82 21.62 3.36
N THR A 264 15.30 21.84 2.14
CA THR A 264 15.52 20.96 0.97
C THR A 264 17.01 20.92 0.63
N LYS A 265 17.55 19.72 0.44
CA LYS A 265 18.94 19.45 0.06
C LYS A 265 19.07 18.75 -1.28
N ASP A 266 18.05 18.02 -1.67
CA ASP A 266 17.89 17.30 -2.93
C ASP A 266 17.11 18.16 -3.92
N ILE A 267 17.84 19.10 -4.51
CA ILE A 267 17.25 20.11 -5.42
C ILE A 267 17.30 19.55 -6.84
N ASP A 268 16.14 19.13 -7.35
CA ASP A 268 16.06 18.44 -8.63
C ASP A 268 15.77 19.35 -9.81
N ASP A 269 15.15 20.52 -9.58
CA ASP A 269 14.73 21.43 -10.63
C ASP A 269 15.17 22.88 -10.40
N ALA A 270 15.44 23.56 -11.52
CA ALA A 270 15.71 24.98 -11.57
C ALA A 270 14.97 25.61 -12.75
N ILE A 271 14.73 26.89 -12.68
CA ILE A 271 13.99 27.64 -13.69
C ILE A 271 14.76 28.85 -14.15
N SER A 272 14.54 29.24 -15.42
CA SER A 272 14.96 30.52 -15.99
C SER A 272 13.83 31.12 -16.80
N LEU A 273 13.76 32.45 -16.84
CA LEU A 273 12.82 33.16 -17.68
C LEU A 273 13.51 34.35 -18.30
N THR A 274 13.33 34.52 -19.61
CA THR A 274 13.77 35.69 -20.35
C THR A 274 12.58 36.26 -21.11
N ARG A 275 12.30 37.55 -20.94
CA ARG A 275 11.29 38.26 -21.73
C ARG A 275 11.84 38.51 -23.14
N THR A 276 11.05 38.19 -24.15
CA THR A 276 11.39 38.41 -25.58
C THR A 276 10.42 39.42 -26.20
N GLU A 277 10.69 39.86 -27.42
CA GLU A 277 9.78 40.77 -28.15
C GLU A 277 8.41 40.14 -28.40
N THR A 278 8.33 38.82 -28.54
CA THR A 278 7.10 38.07 -28.87
C THR A 278 6.46 37.36 -27.66
N GLY A 279 7.09 37.44 -26.49
CA GLY A 279 6.60 36.77 -25.29
C GLY A 279 7.68 36.38 -24.31
N TYR A 280 7.88 35.08 -24.07
CA TYR A 280 8.83 34.58 -23.08
C TYR A 280 9.61 33.38 -23.59
N GLU A 281 10.87 33.27 -23.18
CA GLU A 281 11.61 32.01 -23.20
C GLU A 281 11.69 31.47 -21.77
N LEU A 282 10.97 30.39 -21.51
CA LEU A 282 10.97 29.69 -20.22
C LEU A 282 11.89 28.46 -20.29
N GLY A 283 12.85 28.37 -19.39
CA GLY A 283 13.70 27.20 -19.19
C GLY A 283 13.31 26.47 -17.93
N VAL A 284 13.12 25.14 -18.05
CA VAL A 284 12.99 24.22 -16.94
C VAL A 284 14.18 23.26 -17.01
N HIS A 285 14.99 23.26 -15.97
CA HIS A 285 16.26 22.55 -15.92
C HIS A 285 16.19 21.48 -14.84
N ILE A 286 16.21 20.22 -15.25
CA ILE A 286 16.15 19.07 -14.33
C ILE A 286 17.55 18.48 -14.20
N ALA A 287 17.96 18.13 -12.99
CA ALA A 287 19.22 17.46 -12.71
C ALA A 287 19.41 16.23 -13.62
N ASP A 288 20.50 16.15 -14.38
CA ASP A 288 20.77 15.04 -15.30
C ASP A 288 21.35 13.84 -14.55
N VAL A 289 20.51 13.22 -13.69
CA VAL A 289 20.88 12.05 -12.89
C VAL A 289 21.32 10.90 -13.78
N SER A 290 20.72 10.75 -14.97
CA SER A 290 21.02 9.68 -15.92
C SER A 290 22.44 9.71 -16.49
N TYR A 291 23.14 10.82 -16.36
CA TYR A 291 24.57 10.90 -16.69
C TYR A 291 25.42 10.13 -15.68
N TYR A 292 25.04 10.16 -14.41
CA TYR A 292 25.80 9.56 -13.31
C TYR A 292 25.36 8.14 -13.00
N VAL A 293 24.05 7.88 -13.05
CA VAL A 293 23.45 6.56 -12.76
C VAL A 293 23.21 5.86 -14.09
N THR A 294 24.05 4.87 -14.39
CA THR A 294 23.96 4.09 -15.64
C THR A 294 23.15 2.83 -15.44
N ASP A 295 22.45 2.42 -16.50
CA ASP A 295 21.61 1.21 -16.49
C ASP A 295 22.38 -0.02 -16.01
N GLY A 296 21.82 -0.75 -15.04
CA GLY A 296 22.40 -1.94 -14.42
C GLY A 296 23.56 -1.70 -13.45
N SER A 297 23.94 -0.45 -13.16
CA SER A 297 24.95 -0.14 -12.15
C SER A 297 24.46 -0.48 -10.73
N PRO A 298 25.37 -0.62 -9.74
CA PRO A 298 24.98 -0.84 -8.34
C PRO A 298 23.99 0.22 -7.81
N ILE A 299 24.20 1.50 -8.13
CA ILE A 299 23.27 2.58 -7.74
C ILE A 299 21.91 2.40 -8.42
N ASP A 300 21.89 2.06 -9.70
CA ASP A 300 20.64 1.83 -10.45
C ASP A 300 19.84 0.66 -9.87
N GLN A 301 20.49 -0.44 -9.53
CA GLN A 301 19.85 -1.60 -8.90
C GLN A 301 19.23 -1.25 -7.54
N ASP A 302 19.95 -0.51 -6.69
CA ASP A 302 19.43 -0.04 -5.41
C ASP A 302 18.26 0.93 -5.61
N ALA A 303 18.39 1.90 -6.53
CA ALA A 303 17.34 2.85 -6.85
C ALA A 303 16.08 2.17 -7.39
N TYR A 304 16.24 1.18 -8.27
CA TYR A 304 15.14 0.38 -8.81
C TYR A 304 14.39 -0.38 -7.72
N SER A 305 15.13 -0.99 -6.77
CA SER A 305 14.53 -1.72 -5.65
C SER A 305 13.76 -0.81 -4.69
N ARG A 306 14.21 0.44 -4.51
CA ARG A 306 13.57 1.46 -3.65
C ARG A 306 12.36 2.08 -4.32
N GLY A 307 12.43 2.36 -5.62
CA GLY A 307 11.38 2.92 -6.45
C GLY A 307 11.08 4.42 -6.22
N THR A 308 11.37 4.94 -5.03
CA THR A 308 11.14 6.35 -4.65
C THR A 308 11.94 6.74 -3.41
N SER A 309 12.10 8.03 -3.17
CA SER A 309 12.46 8.55 -1.85
C SER A 309 11.24 8.54 -0.93
N VAL A 310 11.43 8.20 0.35
CA VAL A 310 10.36 8.17 1.34
C VAL A 310 10.55 9.32 2.33
N TYR A 311 9.61 10.26 2.32
CA TYR A 311 9.61 11.42 3.21
C TYR A 311 8.75 11.15 4.44
N TYR A 312 9.27 11.40 5.64
CA TYR A 312 8.54 11.23 6.88
C TYR A 312 8.96 12.28 7.92
N ALA A 313 7.98 12.87 8.57
CA ALA A 313 8.14 13.89 9.63
C ALA A 313 9.34 14.85 9.37
N SER A 314 10.50 14.59 9.97
CA SER A 314 11.69 15.43 9.89
C SER A 314 12.85 14.78 9.12
N SER A 315 12.62 13.70 8.37
CA SER A 315 13.68 12.92 7.73
C SER A 315 13.24 12.35 6.39
N VAL A 316 14.23 11.95 5.59
CA VAL A 316 14.02 11.28 4.30
C VAL A 316 14.89 10.03 4.20
N ILE A 317 14.33 8.95 3.66
CA ILE A 317 15.08 7.80 3.17
C ILE A 317 15.22 7.99 1.67
N PRO A 318 16.38 8.41 1.16
CA PRO A 318 16.52 8.78 -0.23
C PRO A 318 16.57 7.56 -1.15
N MET A 319 16.09 7.74 -2.40
CA MET A 319 16.20 6.73 -3.45
C MET A 319 17.66 6.56 -3.93
N LEU A 320 18.44 7.63 -3.92
CA LEU A 320 19.85 7.66 -4.32
C LEU A 320 20.76 7.98 -3.13
N PRO A 321 22.03 7.52 -3.12
CA PRO A 321 23.02 7.94 -2.13
C PRO A 321 23.14 9.47 -2.03
N LYS A 322 23.43 9.99 -0.84
CA LYS A 322 23.49 11.44 -0.58
C LYS A 322 24.55 12.17 -1.38
N GLU A 323 25.63 11.48 -1.73
CA GLU A 323 26.69 11.97 -2.62
C GLU A 323 26.13 12.40 -3.97
N LEU A 324 25.06 11.73 -4.45
CA LEU A 324 24.35 12.12 -5.65
C LEU A 324 23.18 13.06 -5.31
N SER A 325 22.23 12.63 -4.48
CA SER A 325 20.97 13.35 -4.29
C SER A 325 21.14 14.73 -3.65
N ASN A 326 22.08 14.89 -2.71
CA ASN A 326 22.38 16.18 -2.07
C ASN A 326 23.67 16.82 -2.61
N GLY A 327 24.47 16.03 -3.34
CA GLY A 327 25.79 16.40 -3.86
C GLY A 327 25.75 16.75 -5.34
N ILE A 328 26.39 15.92 -6.18
CA ILE A 328 26.70 16.26 -7.57
C ILE A 328 25.45 16.41 -8.47
N CYS A 329 24.31 15.77 -8.15
CA CYS A 329 23.06 15.94 -8.87
C CYS A 329 22.27 17.14 -8.38
N SER A 330 22.33 17.48 -7.08
CA SER A 330 21.57 18.60 -6.53
C SER A 330 21.99 19.94 -7.16
N LEU A 331 21.02 20.73 -7.63
CA LEU A 331 21.26 22.00 -8.32
C LEU A 331 21.64 23.12 -7.35
N ASN A 332 22.67 22.87 -6.54
CA ASN A 332 23.16 23.76 -5.50
C ASN A 332 23.59 25.14 -6.05
N GLU A 333 23.36 26.19 -5.25
CA GLU A 333 23.70 27.55 -5.58
C GLU A 333 25.23 27.73 -5.83
N GLY A 334 25.59 28.38 -6.91
CA GLY A 334 26.96 28.73 -7.27
C GLY A 334 27.80 27.60 -7.87
N GLU A 335 27.24 26.39 -7.97
CA GLU A 335 27.98 25.22 -8.47
C GLU A 335 27.57 24.86 -9.90
N ASP A 336 28.58 24.41 -10.70
CA ASP A 336 28.31 23.88 -12.05
C ASP A 336 27.56 22.55 -11.92
N ARG A 337 26.46 22.40 -12.65
CA ARG A 337 25.62 21.20 -12.65
C ARG A 337 25.21 20.79 -14.05
N LEU A 338 25.16 19.49 -14.28
CA LEU A 338 24.61 18.92 -15.50
C LEU A 338 23.10 18.86 -15.39
N ALA A 339 22.41 19.39 -16.37
CA ALA A 339 20.97 19.35 -16.43
C ALA A 339 20.47 18.87 -17.80
N PHE A 340 19.25 18.33 -17.80
CA PHE A 340 18.44 18.11 -19.00
C PHE A 340 17.35 19.15 -18.99
N SER A 341 17.39 20.04 -19.99
CA SER A 341 16.61 21.27 -19.99
C SER A 341 15.54 21.25 -21.06
N ALA A 342 14.32 21.61 -20.69
CA ALA A 342 13.25 21.99 -21.60
C ALA A 342 13.27 23.51 -21.76
N ILE A 343 13.53 24.00 -22.98
CA ILE A 343 13.53 25.42 -23.31
C ILE A 343 12.31 25.69 -24.20
N MET A 344 11.35 26.46 -23.68
CA MET A 344 10.05 26.71 -24.28
C MET A 344 9.89 28.16 -24.69
N GLN A 345 9.41 28.40 -25.91
CA GLN A 345 8.97 29.72 -26.36
C GLN A 345 7.48 29.87 -26.11
N LEU A 346 7.10 30.92 -25.43
CA LEU A 346 5.72 31.25 -25.11
C LEU A 346 5.36 32.59 -25.72
N ASP A 347 4.12 32.74 -26.19
CA ASP A 347 3.61 34.04 -26.66
C ASP A 347 3.29 34.99 -25.48
N GLN A 348 2.76 36.17 -25.78
CA GLN A 348 2.41 37.19 -24.78
C GLN A 348 1.27 36.70 -23.84
N GLU A 349 0.45 35.78 -24.27
CA GLU A 349 -0.67 35.18 -23.53
C GLU A 349 -0.26 33.94 -22.73
N GLY A 350 0.99 33.46 -22.90
CA GLY A 350 1.52 32.27 -22.21
C GLY A 350 1.21 30.97 -22.94
N HIS A 351 0.83 30.99 -24.22
CA HIS A 351 0.70 29.76 -25.00
C HIS A 351 2.05 29.34 -25.55
N MET A 352 2.35 28.03 -25.42
CA MET A 352 3.62 27.52 -25.94
C MET A 352 3.58 27.42 -27.46
N THR A 353 4.52 28.10 -28.10
CA THR A 353 4.68 28.15 -29.58
C THR A 353 5.71 27.17 -30.10
N SER A 354 6.76 26.91 -29.35
CA SER A 354 7.76 25.89 -29.65
C SER A 354 8.51 25.46 -28.39
N TYR A 355 9.20 24.34 -28.50
CA TYR A 355 10.08 23.84 -27.43
C TYR A 355 11.23 23.01 -27.99
N ARG A 356 12.30 22.89 -27.21
CA ARG A 356 13.39 21.95 -27.45
C ARG A 356 13.92 21.40 -26.17
N PHE A 357 14.52 20.22 -26.24
CA PHE A 357 15.24 19.59 -25.12
C PHE A 357 16.73 19.60 -25.40
N GLU A 358 17.51 19.94 -24.38
CA GLU A 358 18.97 20.07 -24.51
C GLU A 358 19.67 19.49 -23.27
N LYS A 359 20.79 18.84 -23.47
CA LYS A 359 21.74 18.57 -22.39
C LYS A 359 22.50 19.86 -22.10
N THR A 360 22.40 20.38 -20.90
CA THR A 360 22.91 21.68 -20.51
C THR A 360 23.91 21.61 -19.37
N LEU A 361 24.77 22.62 -19.32
CA LEU A 361 25.60 22.95 -18.17
C LEU A 361 25.03 24.25 -17.59
N ILE A 362 24.59 24.17 -16.32
CA ILE A 362 23.97 25.32 -15.63
C ILE A 362 24.72 25.65 -14.34
N ARG A 363 24.47 26.87 -13.82
CA ARG A 363 24.87 27.28 -12.49
C ARG A 363 23.72 28.04 -11.85
N SER A 364 23.18 27.54 -10.74
CA SER A 364 22.12 28.22 -10.01
C SER A 364 22.67 29.49 -9.37
N ALA A 365 22.05 30.64 -9.68
CA ALA A 365 22.45 31.91 -9.11
C ALA A 365 21.96 32.10 -7.67
N LEU A 366 20.93 31.36 -7.26
CA LEU A 366 20.29 31.49 -5.96
C LEU A 366 19.47 30.22 -5.63
N LYS A 367 19.54 29.78 -4.37
CA LYS A 367 18.53 28.91 -3.79
C LYS A 367 17.39 29.77 -3.26
N GLY A 368 16.29 29.82 -4.01
CA GLY A 368 15.03 30.47 -3.60
C GLY A 368 14.29 29.66 -2.55
N VAL A 369 13.57 30.35 -1.68
CA VAL A 369 12.74 29.76 -0.62
C VAL A 369 11.30 30.24 -0.77
N TYR A 370 10.32 29.36 -0.83
CA TYR A 370 8.91 29.69 -1.04
C TYR A 370 8.41 30.81 -0.11
N VAL A 371 8.68 30.70 1.19
CA VAL A 371 8.23 31.68 2.19
C VAL A 371 8.87 33.05 1.96
N GLU A 372 10.16 33.09 1.56
CA GLU A 372 10.87 34.33 1.28
C GLU A 372 10.31 35.01 0.03
N ILE A 373 10.08 34.23 -1.05
CA ILE A 373 9.52 34.74 -2.32
C ILE A 373 8.10 35.27 -2.11
N ASN A 374 7.26 34.55 -1.35
CA ASN A 374 5.94 35.03 -1.01
C ASN A 374 6.00 36.35 -0.25
N SER A 375 6.91 36.51 0.72
CA SER A 375 7.09 37.76 1.45
C SER A 375 7.52 38.93 0.55
N LEU A 376 8.31 38.66 -0.52
CA LEU A 376 8.66 39.68 -1.54
C LEU A 376 7.42 40.10 -2.33
N PHE A 377 6.57 39.14 -2.73
CA PHE A 377 5.37 39.44 -3.49
C PHE A 377 4.29 40.15 -2.66
N ASP A 378 4.26 39.92 -1.36
CA ASP A 378 3.31 40.53 -0.41
C ASP A 378 3.84 41.87 0.15
N GLY A 379 5.08 42.24 -0.17
CA GLY A 379 5.72 43.49 0.32
C GLY A 379 6.10 43.44 1.79
N THR A 380 6.18 42.25 2.40
CA THR A 380 6.51 42.03 3.82
C THR A 380 7.94 41.59 4.06
N ALA A 381 8.73 41.44 2.98
CA ALA A 381 10.11 40.95 3.03
C ALA A 381 11.02 41.89 3.82
N SER A 382 11.86 41.32 4.68
CA SER A 382 12.91 42.07 5.37
C SER A 382 13.97 42.63 4.39
N ALA A 383 14.70 43.65 4.80
CA ALA A 383 15.81 44.20 3.98
C ALA A 383 16.86 43.15 3.61
N GLY A 384 17.11 42.16 4.48
CA GLY A 384 18.00 41.02 4.20
C GLY A 384 17.50 40.15 3.06
N ILE A 385 16.21 39.81 3.05
CA ILE A 385 15.57 39.04 1.98
C ILE A 385 15.59 39.85 0.69
N GLN A 386 15.21 41.12 0.70
CA GLN A 386 15.24 41.97 -0.47
C GLN A 386 16.64 42.00 -1.11
N LYS A 387 17.69 42.14 -0.30
CA LYS A 387 19.08 42.12 -0.77
C LYS A 387 19.48 40.74 -1.34
N LYS A 388 19.08 39.66 -0.69
CA LYS A 388 19.35 38.27 -1.17
C LYS A 388 18.79 38.04 -2.58
N TYR A 389 17.60 38.54 -2.85
CA TYR A 389 16.91 38.34 -4.13
C TYR A 389 17.11 39.44 -5.16
N GLU A 390 17.90 40.49 -4.87
CA GLU A 390 18.07 41.68 -5.73
C GLU A 390 18.39 41.32 -7.17
N GLN A 391 19.28 40.37 -7.40
CA GLN A 391 19.71 39.95 -8.74
C GLN A 391 18.59 39.25 -9.53
N VAL A 392 17.74 38.47 -8.87
CA VAL A 392 16.72 37.64 -9.51
C VAL A 392 15.32 38.25 -9.45
N LEU A 393 15.14 39.36 -8.74
CA LEU A 393 13.84 39.99 -8.50
C LEU A 393 13.11 40.40 -9.78
N PRO A 394 13.76 40.97 -10.81
CA PRO A 394 13.08 41.27 -12.08
C PRO A 394 12.55 40.01 -12.75
N THR A 395 13.33 38.92 -12.77
CA THR A 395 12.93 37.64 -13.35
C THR A 395 11.76 37.03 -12.55
N LEU A 396 11.77 37.14 -11.21
CA LEU A 396 10.67 36.68 -10.36
C LEU A 396 9.37 37.43 -10.63
N GLN A 397 9.44 38.74 -10.90
CA GLN A 397 8.27 39.55 -11.28
C GLN A 397 7.68 39.11 -12.63
N ASP A 398 8.54 38.89 -13.63
CA ASP A 398 8.12 38.34 -14.93
C ASP A 398 7.52 36.93 -14.80
N MET A 399 8.09 36.07 -13.92
CA MET A 399 7.55 34.75 -13.61
C MET A 399 6.17 34.82 -12.95
N LYS A 400 5.96 35.78 -12.04
CA LYS A 400 4.64 35.99 -11.41
C LYS A 400 3.59 36.39 -12.45
N GLU A 401 3.96 37.25 -13.40
CA GLU A 401 3.09 37.64 -14.50
C GLU A 401 2.74 36.46 -15.39
N LEU A 402 3.76 35.71 -15.84
CA LEU A 402 3.56 34.50 -16.64
C LEU A 402 2.74 33.44 -15.92
N PHE A 403 3.00 33.21 -14.64
CA PHE A 403 2.25 32.28 -13.82
C PHE A 403 0.73 32.57 -13.83
N GLY A 404 0.35 33.85 -13.69
CA GLY A 404 -1.04 34.28 -13.79
C GLY A 404 -1.70 33.95 -15.13
N LYS A 405 -0.91 34.04 -16.24
CA LYS A 405 -1.38 33.65 -17.57
C LYS A 405 -1.54 32.13 -17.70
N LEU A 406 -0.55 31.38 -17.23
CA LEU A 406 -0.59 29.90 -17.27
C LEU A 406 -1.75 29.33 -16.44
N ILE A 407 -2.02 29.88 -15.26
CA ILE A 407 -3.18 29.51 -14.43
C ILE A 407 -4.48 29.75 -15.20
N ARG A 408 -4.66 30.93 -15.79
CA ARG A 408 -5.87 31.27 -16.58
C ARG A 408 -6.04 30.28 -17.73
N ASN A 409 -4.99 30.03 -18.50
CA ASN A 409 -5.01 29.06 -19.61
C ASN A 409 -5.37 27.65 -19.14
N ARG A 410 -4.91 27.25 -17.94
CA ARG A 410 -5.28 25.97 -17.31
C ARG A 410 -6.76 25.93 -17.00
N ASP A 411 -7.28 26.96 -16.35
CA ASP A 411 -8.67 27.05 -15.91
C ASP A 411 -9.65 27.07 -17.11
N GLU A 412 -9.30 27.83 -18.16
CA GLU A 412 -10.05 27.85 -19.42
C GLU A 412 -10.13 26.47 -20.11
N ARG A 413 -9.13 25.62 -19.94
CA ARG A 413 -9.14 24.22 -20.42
C ARG A 413 -9.87 23.26 -19.49
N GLY A 414 -10.46 23.74 -18.38
CA GLY A 414 -11.20 22.92 -17.41
C GLY A 414 -10.32 22.24 -16.38
N GLY A 415 -9.12 22.78 -16.11
CA GLY A 415 -8.28 22.33 -15.01
C GLY A 415 -8.95 22.50 -13.66
N LEU A 416 -8.88 21.49 -12.79
CA LEU A 416 -9.41 21.55 -11.43
C LEU A 416 -8.27 21.83 -10.45
N ASP A 417 -8.50 22.74 -9.51
CA ASP A 417 -7.63 22.95 -8.37
C ASP A 417 -8.13 22.10 -7.20
N LEU A 418 -7.34 21.08 -6.83
CA LEU A 418 -7.64 20.22 -5.68
C LEU A 418 -6.81 20.71 -4.51
N GLU A 419 -7.40 21.54 -3.65
CA GLU A 419 -6.78 21.94 -2.40
C GLU A 419 -6.64 20.73 -1.48
N SER A 420 -5.43 20.20 -1.34
CA SER A 420 -5.07 19.32 -0.24
C SER A 420 -4.40 20.16 0.85
N SER A 421 -5.08 20.34 1.98
CA SER A 421 -4.43 20.91 3.15
C SER A 421 -3.29 19.99 3.60
N PRO A 422 -2.03 20.44 3.62
CA PRO A 422 -0.97 19.64 4.22
C PRO A 422 -1.30 19.42 5.68
N GLY A 423 -1.35 18.16 6.10
CA GLY A 423 -1.52 17.81 7.51
C GLY A 423 -0.36 18.42 8.30
N THR A 424 -0.64 19.38 9.17
CA THR A 424 0.31 19.83 10.16
C THR A 424 0.51 18.70 11.15
N ALA A 425 1.69 18.08 11.14
CA ALA A 425 2.11 17.22 12.25
C ALA A 425 2.25 18.10 13.48
N ALA A 426 1.39 17.88 14.50
CA ALA A 426 1.46 18.52 15.81
C ALA A 426 2.61 17.93 16.62
#